data_19e33b10d2050f3a7fdd8ff946968cb1
#
_entry.id   19e33b10d2050f3a7fdd8ff946968cb1
#
_cell.length_a   1.000
_cell.length_b   1.000
_cell.length_c   1.000
_cell.angle_alpha   90.00
_cell.angle_beta   90.00
_cell.angle_gamma   90.00
#
_symmetry.space_group_name_H-M   'P 1'
#
loop_
_entity.id
_entity.type
_entity.pdbx_description
1 polymer ?
#
loop_
_entity_poly.entity_id
_entity_poly.type
_entity_poly.pdbx_seq_one_letter_code
_entity_poly.pdbx_strand_id
1 'polypeptide(L)'
;VARVYGIKKRLEQNNIDKKLIKEIIGNGDLVEVITRMETLLDSIIMYESLDSCACLGGKEYLKKCEKIGKELTGKSINEKILYLNSKIFLSESIALNNDGTLTAVLVYKNNDKYSCVCSATVCKGVKVSDLALSKSNSVDRDMPLSYCLCCAGSFRRHLQLMLDVKLKTKEIISSPINSRGEKPCEFVFEFN
;
A
#
# COMPACT_ATOMS: atom_id res chain seq x y z
N VAL A 1 -16.97 -0.63 3.15
CA VAL A 1 -17.89 -0.08 2.13
C VAL A 1 -17.18 0.95 1.26
N ALA A 2 -16.56 2.01 1.79
CA ALA A 2 -15.88 3.04 0.99
C ALA A 2 -14.73 2.47 0.12
N ARG A 3 -13.99 1.49 0.64
CA ARG A 3 -12.87 0.86 -0.08
C ARG A 3 -13.36 0.03 -1.27
N VAL A 4 -14.37 -0.80 -1.08
CA VAL A 4 -14.98 -1.59 -2.16
C VAL A 4 -15.54 -0.70 -3.26
N TYR A 5 -16.17 0.42 -2.89
CA TYR A 5 -16.63 1.42 -3.85
C TYR A 5 -15.46 1.99 -4.68
N GLY A 6 -14.34 2.32 -4.03
CA GLY A 6 -13.14 2.80 -4.71
C GLY A 6 -12.57 1.78 -5.71
N ILE A 7 -12.51 0.50 -5.32
CA ILE A 7 -12.09 -0.59 -6.21
C ILE A 7 -13.03 -0.70 -7.41
N LYS A 8 -14.34 -0.74 -7.17
CA LYS A 8 -15.34 -0.79 -8.26
C LYS A 8 -15.12 0.33 -9.27
N LYS A 9 -14.98 1.57 -8.80
CA LYS A 9 -14.73 2.72 -9.67
C LYS A 9 -13.46 2.57 -10.51
N ARG A 10 -12.38 1.97 -9.96
CA ARG A 10 -11.14 1.72 -10.69
C ARG A 10 -11.30 0.64 -11.75
N LEU A 11 -12.02 -0.43 -11.44
CA LEU A 11 -12.33 -1.46 -12.43
C LEU A 11 -13.14 -0.88 -13.60
N GLU A 12 -14.13 0.01 -13.31
CA GLU A 12 -14.87 0.73 -14.33
C GLU A 12 -13.97 1.64 -15.19
N GLN A 13 -13.02 2.34 -14.57
CA GLN A 13 -12.05 3.20 -15.26
C GLN A 13 -11.08 2.41 -16.17
N ASN A 14 -10.76 1.18 -15.78
CA ASN A 14 -9.94 0.24 -16.56
C ASN A 14 -10.77 -0.54 -17.61
N ASN A 15 -12.00 -0.10 -17.88
CA ASN A 15 -12.91 -0.68 -18.87
C ASN A 15 -13.19 -2.18 -18.68
N ILE A 16 -13.18 -2.65 -17.43
CA ILE A 16 -13.53 -4.03 -17.12
C ILE A 16 -15.03 -4.25 -17.36
N ASP A 17 -15.37 -5.40 -17.91
CA ASP A 17 -16.76 -5.76 -18.21
C ASP A 17 -17.66 -5.66 -16.97
N LYS A 18 -18.85 -5.11 -17.13
CA LYS A 18 -19.80 -4.88 -16.03
C LYS A 18 -20.21 -6.16 -15.30
N LYS A 19 -20.28 -7.26 -16.03
CA LYS A 19 -20.65 -8.58 -15.48
C LYS A 19 -19.52 -9.09 -14.58
N LEU A 20 -18.29 -8.96 -15.05
CA LEU A 20 -17.08 -9.31 -14.29
C LEU A 20 -16.92 -8.42 -13.06
N ILE A 21 -17.16 -7.11 -13.17
CA ILE A 21 -17.16 -6.20 -12.01
C ILE A 21 -18.19 -6.65 -10.97
N LYS A 22 -19.41 -7.02 -11.40
CA LYS A 22 -20.45 -7.49 -10.49
C LYS A 22 -20.03 -8.77 -9.78
N GLU A 23 -19.40 -9.69 -10.48
CA GLU A 23 -18.85 -10.94 -9.93
C GLU A 23 -17.75 -10.67 -8.90
N ILE A 24 -16.78 -9.83 -9.23
CA ILE A 24 -15.69 -9.44 -8.33
C ILE A 24 -16.23 -8.79 -7.05
N ILE A 25 -17.13 -7.81 -7.20
CA ILE A 25 -17.66 -7.05 -6.05
C ILE A 25 -18.58 -7.91 -5.18
N GLY A 26 -19.41 -8.76 -5.77
CA GLY A 26 -20.31 -9.67 -5.04
C GLY A 26 -21.13 -8.97 -3.96
N ASN A 27 -21.07 -9.49 -2.74
CA ASN A 27 -21.72 -8.94 -1.54
C ASN A 27 -20.95 -7.76 -0.91
N GLY A 28 -19.78 -7.40 -1.44
CA GLY A 28 -18.94 -6.30 -0.94
C GLY A 28 -18.06 -6.65 0.25
N ASP A 29 -17.87 -7.93 0.58
CA ASP A 29 -16.85 -8.36 1.52
C ASP A 29 -15.46 -8.11 0.93
N LEU A 30 -14.61 -7.37 1.65
CA LEU A 30 -13.34 -6.89 1.10
C LEU A 30 -12.35 -8.03 0.84
N VAL A 31 -12.29 -9.04 1.71
CA VAL A 31 -11.40 -10.19 1.53
C VAL A 31 -11.81 -10.96 0.27
N GLU A 32 -13.10 -11.22 0.12
CA GLU A 32 -13.64 -11.91 -1.06
C GLU A 32 -13.41 -11.09 -2.34
N VAL A 33 -13.62 -9.78 -2.29
CA VAL A 33 -13.35 -8.88 -3.45
C VAL A 33 -11.90 -9.00 -3.90
N ILE A 34 -10.93 -8.90 -2.99
CA ILE A 34 -9.51 -9.00 -3.34
C ILE A 34 -9.17 -10.41 -3.84
N THR A 35 -9.67 -11.47 -3.19
CA THR A 35 -9.45 -12.85 -3.63
C THR A 35 -10.00 -13.09 -5.04
N ARG A 36 -11.19 -12.57 -5.34
CA ARG A 36 -11.76 -12.66 -6.70
C ARG A 36 -10.95 -11.85 -7.71
N MET A 37 -10.43 -10.69 -7.33
CA MET A 37 -9.54 -9.92 -8.20
C MET A 37 -8.29 -10.74 -8.56
N GLU A 38 -7.65 -11.41 -7.60
CA GLU A 38 -6.48 -12.27 -7.84
C GLU A 38 -6.80 -13.45 -8.78
N THR A 39 -8.03 -13.96 -8.72
CA THR A 39 -8.44 -15.13 -9.50
C THR A 39 -8.92 -14.76 -10.91
N LEU A 40 -9.62 -13.63 -11.05
CA LEU A 40 -10.38 -13.28 -12.25
C LEU A 40 -9.72 -12.19 -13.12
N LEU A 41 -8.74 -11.48 -12.59
CA LEU A 41 -8.02 -10.44 -13.32
C LEU A 41 -6.58 -10.87 -13.60
N ASP A 42 -6.03 -10.40 -14.72
CA ASP A 42 -4.59 -10.46 -14.89
C ASP A 42 -3.87 -9.53 -13.90
N SER A 43 -2.60 -9.81 -13.67
CA SER A 43 -1.79 -9.09 -12.68
C SER A 43 -1.62 -7.61 -13.01
N ILE A 44 -1.63 -7.22 -14.27
CA ILE A 44 -1.47 -5.82 -14.72
C ILE A 44 -2.72 -5.03 -14.33
N ILE A 45 -3.89 -5.53 -14.71
CA ILE A 45 -5.19 -4.89 -14.39
C ILE A 45 -5.40 -4.80 -12.87
N MET A 46 -5.06 -5.87 -12.16
CA MET A 46 -5.14 -5.88 -10.70
C MET A 46 -4.21 -4.83 -10.09
N TYR A 47 -2.96 -4.75 -10.56
CA TYR A 47 -2.00 -3.75 -10.16
C TYR A 47 -2.54 -2.33 -10.40
N GLU A 48 -2.96 -2.00 -11.63
CA GLU A 48 -3.48 -0.68 -11.99
C GLU A 48 -4.71 -0.29 -11.16
N SER A 49 -5.55 -1.26 -10.85
CA SER A 49 -6.77 -1.03 -10.05
C SER A 49 -6.47 -0.76 -8.57
N LEU A 50 -5.42 -1.33 -8.01
CA LEU A 50 -5.08 -1.23 -6.58
C LEU A 50 -3.97 -0.22 -6.29
N ASP A 51 -2.89 -0.16 -7.05
CA ASP A 51 -1.70 0.67 -6.82
C ASP A 51 -1.93 2.18 -7.06
N SER A 52 -3.08 2.54 -7.57
CA SER A 52 -3.45 3.94 -7.86
C SER A 52 -4.01 4.72 -6.67
N CYS A 53 -4.17 4.10 -5.52
CA CYS A 53 -4.71 4.76 -4.34
C CYS A 53 -3.68 5.69 -3.69
N ALA A 54 -4.09 6.92 -3.40
CA ALA A 54 -3.27 7.92 -2.71
C ALA A 54 -3.94 8.32 -1.39
N CYS A 55 -4.19 7.34 -0.52
CA CYS A 55 -4.99 7.54 0.70
C CYS A 55 -4.19 7.94 1.94
N LEU A 56 -2.85 7.85 1.91
CA LEU A 56 -2.00 8.21 3.03
C LEU A 56 -1.60 9.70 2.99
N GLY A 57 -1.63 10.33 4.14
CA GLY A 57 -1.02 11.63 4.41
C GLY A 57 -1.79 12.88 3.97
N GLY A 58 -2.81 12.77 3.13
CA GLY A 58 -3.59 13.92 2.69
C GLY A 58 -2.77 15.01 1.97
N LYS A 59 -3.41 16.14 1.66
CA LYS A 59 -2.78 17.22 0.87
C LYS A 59 -1.58 17.89 1.57
N GLU A 60 -1.66 18.09 2.88
CA GLU A 60 -0.59 18.75 3.64
C GLU A 60 0.68 17.89 3.72
N TYR A 61 0.51 16.58 3.85
CA TYR A 61 1.64 15.66 3.82
C TYR A 61 2.31 15.62 2.44
N LEU A 62 1.54 15.65 1.35
CA LEU A 62 2.07 15.73 0.00
C LEU A 62 2.89 17.01 -0.22
N LYS A 63 2.39 18.18 0.23
CA LYS A 63 3.17 19.44 0.18
C LYS A 63 4.48 19.33 0.96
N LYS A 64 4.48 18.63 2.11
CA LYS A 64 5.69 18.38 2.89
C LYS A 64 6.68 17.51 2.09
N CYS A 65 6.21 16.45 1.43
CA CYS A 65 7.06 15.62 0.56
C CYS A 65 7.66 16.42 -0.60
N GLU A 66 6.87 17.27 -1.26
CA GLU A 66 7.34 18.16 -2.33
C GLU A 66 8.40 19.16 -1.83
N LYS A 67 8.20 19.73 -0.63
CA LYS A 67 9.19 20.62 -0.02
C LYS A 67 10.50 19.91 0.22
N ILE A 68 10.46 18.70 0.78
CA ILE A 68 11.66 17.87 1.00
C ILE A 68 12.37 17.58 -0.33
N GLY A 69 11.63 17.20 -1.37
CA GLY A 69 12.21 16.96 -2.69
C GLY A 69 12.95 18.18 -3.24
N LYS A 70 12.39 19.39 -3.07
CA LYS A 70 13.05 20.64 -3.44
C LYS A 70 14.34 20.91 -2.63
N GLU A 71 14.32 20.64 -1.32
CA GLU A 71 15.50 20.77 -0.45
C GLU A 71 16.64 19.79 -0.82
N LEU A 72 16.27 18.65 -1.43
CA LEU A 72 17.20 17.61 -1.84
C LEU A 72 17.60 17.70 -3.32
N THR A 73 17.20 18.75 -4.03
CA THR A 73 17.57 18.95 -5.44
C THR A 73 19.09 18.96 -5.61
N GLY A 74 19.60 18.26 -6.63
CA GLY A 74 21.03 18.15 -6.92
C GLY A 74 21.81 17.13 -6.07
N LYS A 75 21.20 16.52 -5.06
CA LYS A 75 21.82 15.43 -4.29
C LYS A 75 21.68 14.09 -5.02
N SER A 76 22.68 13.22 -4.84
CA SER A 76 22.62 11.84 -5.33
C SER A 76 21.51 11.06 -4.61
N ILE A 77 21.05 9.95 -5.23
CA ILE A 77 20.02 9.11 -4.63
C ILE A 77 20.42 8.58 -3.24
N ASN A 78 21.67 8.21 -3.06
CA ASN A 78 22.18 7.74 -1.76
C ASN A 78 22.13 8.83 -0.68
N GLU A 79 22.52 10.08 -1.00
CA GLU A 79 22.42 11.20 -0.07
C GLU A 79 20.98 11.52 0.29
N LYS A 80 20.06 11.44 -0.69
CA LYS A 80 18.62 11.60 -0.45
C LYS A 80 18.09 10.54 0.51
N ILE A 81 18.44 9.28 0.30
CA ILE A 81 18.05 8.15 1.17
C ILE A 81 18.60 8.32 2.58
N LEU A 82 19.88 8.65 2.71
CA LEU A 82 20.52 8.93 4.03
C LEU A 82 19.80 10.07 4.76
N TYR A 83 19.47 11.15 4.04
CA TYR A 83 18.71 12.26 4.61
C TYR A 83 17.32 11.80 5.10
N LEU A 84 16.57 11.07 4.28
CA LEU A 84 15.23 10.60 4.65
C LEU A 84 15.29 9.66 5.86
N ASN A 85 16.24 8.75 5.91
CA ASN A 85 16.44 7.84 7.04
C ASN A 85 16.87 8.57 8.33
N SER A 86 17.52 9.72 8.22
CA SER A 86 17.87 10.57 9.38
C SER A 86 16.69 11.36 9.94
N LYS A 87 15.65 11.53 9.16
CA LYS A 87 14.40 12.22 9.53
C LYS A 87 13.35 11.17 9.79
N ILE A 88 13.11 10.80 11.04
CA ILE A 88 12.08 9.83 11.42
C ILE A 88 10.69 10.36 11.05
N PHE A 89 10.30 10.16 9.78
CA PHE A 89 9.01 10.56 9.23
C PHE A 89 8.03 9.47 9.49
N LEU A 90 7.71 8.69 10.04
CA LEU A 90 6.79 7.57 10.23
C LEU A 90 7.50 6.26 10.58
N SER A 91 8.63 6.30 11.25
CA SER A 91 9.40 5.09 11.55
C SER A 91 9.71 4.28 10.28
N GLU A 92 10.10 4.99 9.20
CA GLU A 92 10.40 4.39 7.90
C GLU A 92 11.89 4.11 7.78
N SER A 93 12.24 3.04 7.10
CA SER A 93 13.59 2.82 6.59
C SER A 93 13.54 2.58 5.08
N ILE A 94 14.48 3.19 4.36
CA ILE A 94 14.60 3.12 2.92
C ILE A 94 16.01 2.64 2.60
N ALA A 95 16.13 1.67 1.69
CA ALA A 95 17.43 1.15 1.26
C ALA A 95 17.46 0.98 -0.26
N LEU A 96 18.57 1.42 -0.86
CA LEU A 96 18.89 1.07 -2.24
C LEU A 96 19.53 -0.31 -2.26
N ASN A 97 18.97 -1.23 -3.02
CA ASN A 97 19.43 -2.60 -3.15
C ASN A 97 20.53 -2.72 -4.20
N ASN A 98 21.32 -3.80 -4.14
CA ASN A 98 22.38 -4.06 -5.11
C ASN A 98 21.88 -4.28 -6.53
N ASP A 99 20.63 -4.71 -6.70
CA ASP A 99 19.97 -4.87 -8.01
C ASP A 99 19.39 -3.56 -8.57
N GLY A 100 19.64 -2.44 -7.90
CA GLY A 100 19.14 -1.13 -8.29
C GLY A 100 17.69 -0.85 -7.89
N THR A 101 17.04 -1.75 -7.15
CA THR A 101 15.69 -1.49 -6.61
C THR A 101 15.75 -0.74 -5.28
N LEU A 102 14.60 -0.23 -4.84
CA LEU A 102 14.44 0.49 -3.59
C LEU A 102 13.54 -0.31 -2.66
N THR A 103 14.03 -0.74 -1.51
CA THR A 103 13.19 -1.30 -0.45
C THR A 103 12.75 -0.22 0.52
N ALA A 104 11.50 -0.22 0.92
CA ALA A 104 10.97 0.65 1.96
C ALA A 104 10.18 -0.14 3.00
N VAL A 105 10.50 0.09 4.26
CA VAL A 105 9.87 -0.56 5.41
C VAL A 105 9.19 0.50 6.26
N LEU A 106 7.87 0.33 6.48
CA LEU A 106 7.10 1.15 7.41
C LEU A 106 6.94 0.39 8.73
N VAL A 107 7.47 0.98 9.79
CA VAL A 107 7.38 0.41 11.13
C VAL A 107 6.41 1.22 11.97
N TYR A 108 5.22 0.69 12.19
CA TYR A 108 4.27 1.21 13.15
C TYR A 108 3.92 0.09 14.14
N LYS A 109 4.21 0.30 15.41
CA LYS A 109 3.95 -0.71 16.46
C LYS A 109 2.88 -0.22 17.41
N ASN A 110 2.04 -1.15 17.82
CA ASN A 110 1.12 -0.99 18.93
C ASN A 110 1.37 -2.17 19.89
N ASN A 111 1.94 -1.85 21.04
CA ASN A 111 2.57 -2.83 21.94
C ASN A 111 3.69 -3.59 21.19
N ASP A 112 3.73 -4.91 21.29
CA ASP A 112 4.77 -5.75 20.67
C ASP A 112 4.47 -6.15 19.22
N LYS A 113 3.31 -5.74 18.67
CA LYS A 113 2.90 -6.11 17.31
C LYS A 113 2.96 -4.92 16.35
N TYR A 114 3.28 -5.23 15.10
CA TYR A 114 3.15 -4.27 14.02
C TYR A 114 1.67 -3.98 13.72
N SER A 115 1.37 -2.74 13.40
CA SER A 115 0.03 -2.28 13.06
C SER A 115 -0.01 -1.71 11.65
N CYS A 116 -1.15 -1.87 10.98
CA CYS A 116 -1.34 -1.32 9.65
C CYS A 116 -1.66 0.18 9.72
N VAL A 117 -0.98 0.98 8.92
CA VAL A 117 -1.25 2.42 8.76
C VAL A 117 -2.36 2.70 7.75
N CYS A 118 -2.92 1.68 7.10
CA CYS A 118 -3.98 1.84 6.12
C CYS A 118 -5.22 2.49 6.75
N SER A 119 -5.64 3.64 6.22
CA SER A 119 -6.79 4.40 6.72
C SER A 119 -8.10 3.60 6.71
N ALA A 120 -8.24 2.65 5.78
CA ALA A 120 -9.41 1.77 5.72
C ALA A 120 -9.51 0.84 6.93
N THR A 121 -8.39 0.50 7.56
CA THR A 121 -8.33 -0.33 8.77
C THR A 121 -8.35 0.52 10.04
N VAL A 122 -7.62 1.63 10.05
CA VAL A 122 -7.52 2.54 11.22
C VAL A 122 -8.83 3.30 11.45
N CYS A 123 -9.46 3.83 10.39
CA CYS A 123 -10.69 4.63 10.52
C CYS A 123 -11.91 3.85 11.02
N LYS A 124 -11.88 2.54 11.00
CA LYS A 124 -12.99 1.70 11.50
C LYS A 124 -12.80 1.25 12.95
N GLY A 125 -11.73 1.68 13.63
CA GLY A 125 -11.40 1.18 14.97
C GLY A 125 -11.09 -0.32 14.99
N VAL A 126 -10.93 -0.93 13.81
CA VAL A 126 -10.64 -2.35 13.67
C VAL A 126 -9.16 -2.53 13.94
N LYS A 127 -8.83 -3.16 15.06
CA LYS A 127 -7.47 -3.61 15.32
C LYS A 127 -7.09 -4.64 14.24
N VAL A 128 -5.82 -4.68 13.85
CA VAL A 128 -5.32 -5.69 12.89
C VAL A 128 -5.67 -7.12 13.33
N SER A 129 -5.67 -7.37 14.64
CA SER A 129 -6.19 -8.59 15.26
C SER A 129 -7.67 -8.87 14.96
N ASP A 130 -8.47 -7.84 14.75
CA ASP A 130 -9.93 -7.98 14.57
C ASP A 130 -10.31 -8.15 13.10
N LEU A 131 -9.45 -7.71 12.15
CA LEU A 131 -9.61 -8.03 10.72
C LEU A 131 -9.32 -9.51 10.44
N ALA A 132 -8.34 -10.09 11.14
CA ALA A 132 -8.08 -11.52 11.14
C ALA A 132 -9.12 -12.30 11.99
N LEU A 133 -9.83 -11.61 12.89
CA LEU A 133 -10.75 -12.21 13.88
C LEU A 133 -12.20 -11.76 13.68
N SER A 134 -12.52 -10.95 12.65
CA SER A 134 -13.93 -10.64 12.39
C SER A 134 -14.66 -11.94 12.07
N LYS A 135 -15.34 -12.44 13.08
CA LYS A 135 -16.26 -13.55 13.05
C LYS A 135 -17.48 -13.20 12.16
N SER A 136 -17.26 -13.06 10.87
CA SER A 136 -18.28 -13.45 9.93
C SER A 136 -18.17 -14.98 9.82
N ASN A 137 -19.26 -15.68 9.82
CA ASN A 137 -19.38 -17.14 9.79
C ASN A 137 -18.74 -17.82 8.57
N SER A 138 -17.67 -17.29 8.04
CA SER A 138 -16.92 -17.77 6.89
C SER A 138 -15.45 -17.82 7.24
N VAL A 139 -14.97 -19.04 7.46
CA VAL A 139 -13.57 -19.47 7.30
C VAL A 139 -12.53 -18.36 7.53
N ASP A 140 -11.68 -18.58 8.48
CA ASP A 140 -10.48 -17.80 8.85
C ASP A 140 -9.60 -17.51 7.62
N ARG A 141 -10.00 -16.52 6.81
CA ARG A 141 -9.30 -16.14 5.58
C ARG A 141 -8.47 -14.91 5.86
N ASP A 142 -7.16 -15.07 5.81
CA ASP A 142 -6.24 -13.96 5.85
C ASP A 142 -6.47 -13.03 4.64
N MET A 143 -6.35 -11.72 4.85
CA MET A 143 -6.40 -10.75 3.77
C MET A 143 -5.27 -11.01 2.77
N PRO A 144 -5.55 -11.16 1.47
CA PRO A 144 -4.51 -11.32 0.46
C PRO A 144 -3.51 -10.17 0.47
N LEU A 145 -2.24 -10.48 0.26
CA LEU A 145 -1.15 -9.49 0.32
C LEU A 145 -1.30 -8.40 -0.76
N SER A 146 -1.89 -8.72 -1.90
CA SER A 146 -2.22 -7.79 -2.99
C SER A 146 -3.08 -6.59 -2.55
N TYR A 147 -3.87 -6.73 -1.47
CA TYR A 147 -4.58 -5.61 -0.87
C TYR A 147 -3.64 -4.45 -0.51
N CYS A 148 -2.40 -4.76 -0.15
CA CYS A 148 -1.39 -3.79 0.23
C CYS A 148 -0.80 -2.99 -0.96
N LEU A 149 -1.09 -3.35 -2.22
CA LEU A 149 -0.75 -2.54 -3.41
C LEU A 149 -1.24 -1.10 -3.26
N CYS A 150 -2.40 -0.91 -2.66
CA CYS A 150 -2.91 0.43 -2.36
C CYS A 150 -2.02 1.23 -1.40
N CYS A 151 -1.52 0.59 -0.37
CA CYS A 151 -0.61 1.22 0.59
C CYS A 151 0.76 1.47 -0.07
N ALA A 152 1.27 0.49 -0.79
CA ALA A 152 2.50 0.61 -1.58
C ALA A 152 2.42 1.77 -2.57
N GLY A 153 1.34 1.88 -3.35
CA GLY A 153 1.14 2.97 -4.32
C GLY A 153 1.07 4.35 -3.68
N SER A 154 0.46 4.45 -2.50
CA SER A 154 0.45 5.70 -1.73
C SER A 154 1.86 6.06 -1.25
N PHE A 155 2.58 5.09 -0.73
CA PHE A 155 3.94 5.28 -0.23
C PHE A 155 4.93 5.57 -1.36
N ARG A 156 4.83 4.85 -2.47
CA ARG A 156 5.56 5.14 -3.71
C ARG A 156 5.43 6.60 -4.13
N ARG A 157 4.20 7.14 -4.10
CA ARG A 157 3.96 8.55 -4.45
C ARG A 157 4.72 9.51 -3.54
N HIS A 158 4.78 9.25 -2.23
CA HIS A 158 5.55 10.06 -1.30
C HIS A 158 7.04 10.01 -1.61
N LEU A 159 7.57 8.81 -1.84
CA LEU A 159 8.98 8.63 -2.20
C LEU A 159 9.33 9.30 -3.52
N GLN A 160 8.49 9.20 -4.53
CA GLN A 160 8.68 9.88 -5.82
C GLN A 160 8.84 11.39 -5.65
N LEU A 161 8.01 12.01 -4.79
CA LEU A 161 8.07 13.44 -4.52
C LEU A 161 9.35 13.83 -3.74
N MET A 162 9.74 13.01 -2.75
CA MET A 162 10.90 13.31 -1.91
C MET A 162 12.23 13.02 -2.59
N LEU A 163 12.29 11.96 -3.39
CA LEU A 163 13.51 11.54 -4.08
C LEU A 163 13.68 12.20 -5.46
N ASP A 164 12.60 12.79 -6.00
CA ASP A 164 12.54 13.32 -7.36
C ASP A 164 12.89 12.25 -8.40
N VAL A 165 12.17 11.13 -8.36
CA VAL A 165 12.35 9.97 -9.25
C VAL A 165 10.99 9.41 -9.66
N LYS A 166 10.97 8.60 -10.70
CA LYS A 166 9.80 7.78 -11.07
C LYS A 166 10.01 6.36 -10.54
N LEU A 167 9.00 5.83 -9.87
CA LEU A 167 9.01 4.50 -9.28
C LEU A 167 7.78 3.72 -9.71
N LYS A 168 7.94 2.40 -9.78
CA LYS A 168 6.85 1.44 -9.91
C LYS A 168 6.93 0.44 -8.77
N THR A 169 5.81 0.04 -8.19
CA THR A 169 5.79 -1.02 -7.18
C THR A 169 6.13 -2.35 -7.85
N LYS A 170 7.24 -2.95 -7.45
CA LYS A 170 7.70 -4.24 -7.94
C LYS A 170 7.10 -5.38 -7.16
N GLU A 171 7.14 -5.29 -5.82
CA GLU A 171 6.74 -6.36 -4.93
C GLU A 171 6.27 -5.84 -3.57
N ILE A 172 5.39 -6.59 -2.95
CA ILE A 172 5.02 -6.44 -1.54
C ILE A 172 5.55 -7.65 -0.80
N ILE A 173 6.53 -7.43 0.09
CA ILE A 173 7.19 -8.50 0.83
C ILE A 173 6.33 -8.93 2.02
N SER A 174 5.82 -7.97 2.77
CA SER A 174 5.04 -8.25 3.98
C SER A 174 4.11 -7.13 4.37
N SER A 175 3.14 -7.45 5.21
CA SER A 175 2.31 -6.46 5.89
C SER A 175 1.79 -6.99 7.23
N PRO A 176 1.43 -6.10 8.17
CA PRO A 176 0.81 -6.50 9.43
C PRO A 176 -0.52 -7.21 9.24
N ILE A 177 -1.27 -6.89 8.17
CA ILE A 177 -2.57 -7.50 7.91
C ILE A 177 -2.43 -8.98 7.59
N ASN A 178 -1.51 -9.35 6.70
CA ASN A 178 -1.35 -10.74 6.30
C ASN A 178 -0.45 -11.56 7.23
N SER A 179 0.31 -10.90 8.11
CA SER A 179 1.19 -11.56 9.08
C SER A 179 0.65 -11.55 10.51
N ARG A 180 -0.61 -11.14 10.72
CA ARG A 180 -1.22 -11.00 12.05
C ARG A 180 -0.40 -10.12 13.01
N GLY A 181 0.26 -9.11 12.45
CA GLY A 181 1.09 -8.17 13.19
C GLY A 181 2.51 -8.63 13.49
N GLU A 182 2.96 -9.73 12.91
CA GLU A 182 4.32 -10.25 13.13
C GLU A 182 5.37 -9.56 12.25
N LYS A 183 4.96 -9.00 11.10
CA LYS A 183 5.85 -8.33 10.15
C LYS A 183 5.39 -6.90 9.86
N PRO A 184 6.31 -5.96 9.58
CA PRO A 184 5.98 -4.60 9.15
C PRO A 184 5.42 -4.59 7.72
N CYS A 185 5.00 -3.40 7.26
CA CYS A 185 4.80 -3.19 5.83
C CYS A 185 6.17 -3.06 5.16
N GLU A 186 6.43 -3.89 4.15
CA GLU A 186 7.68 -3.89 3.39
C GLU A 186 7.37 -3.97 1.90
N PHE A 187 7.90 -3.03 1.13
CA PHE A 187 7.65 -2.85 -0.29
C PHE A 187 8.96 -2.73 -1.06
N VAL A 188 9.00 -3.28 -2.27
CA VAL A 188 10.08 -3.10 -3.23
C VAL A 188 9.58 -2.28 -4.42
N PHE A 189 10.34 -1.26 -4.78
CA PHE A 189 10.08 -0.40 -5.93
C PHE A 189 11.22 -0.50 -6.93
N GLU A 190 10.89 -0.45 -8.21
CA GLU A 190 11.84 -0.31 -9.31
C GLU A 190 11.79 1.13 -9.85
N PHE A 191 12.94 1.62 -10.31
CA PHE A 191 13.01 2.90 -11.00
C PHE A 191 12.48 2.76 -12.43
N ASN A 192 11.70 3.75 -12.85
CA ASN A 192 11.10 3.84 -14.20
C ASN A 192 11.88 4.82 -15.08
#